data_558e24e60a38b1afcbdabfd79c88ee2f
#
_entry.id   558e24e60a38b1afcbdabfd79c88ee2f
#
_cell.length_a   1.000
_cell.length_b   1.000
_cell.length_c   1.000
_cell.angle_alpha   90.00
_cell.angle_beta   90.00
_cell.angle_gamma   90.00
#
_symmetry.space_group_name_H-M   'P 1'
#
loop_
_entity.id
_entity.type
_entity.pdbx_description
1 polymer ?
#
loop_
_entity_poly.entity_id
_entity_poly.type
_entity_poly.pdbx_seq_one_letter_code
_entity_poly.pdbx_strand_id
1 'polypeptide(L)'
;MNKTDVLIIGAGPTGLFCAHQLGIIGLTCEIVDNLDKAGGQCIELYPDKPIYDIPAIPECTGEELTNNLLKQIKPFNINFHLNQRVEELKKVNDRWHVKTNGNKEFDVASIVIAGGVGSFEPRKFPVKECEKFEGNSLFYAVKDKTIFKDKTISIFGGGDSALDWAIELSNTSKVNLIHRRDGFSGME
;
A
#
# COMPACT_ATOMS: atom_id res chain seq x y z
N MET A 1 -8.60 -21.58 13.41
CA MET A 1 -7.91 -20.44 14.07
C MET A 1 -6.43 -20.67 13.94
N ASN A 2 -5.72 -19.78 13.25
CA ASN A 2 -4.28 -19.89 13.04
C ASN A 2 -3.54 -19.46 14.31
N LYS A 3 -2.62 -20.30 14.78
CA LYS A 3 -1.84 -20.03 15.98
C LYS A 3 -0.39 -19.75 15.60
N THR A 4 0.10 -18.55 15.92
CA THR A 4 1.46 -18.09 15.62
C THR A 4 1.97 -17.20 16.76
N ASP A 5 3.28 -16.91 16.79
CA ASP A 5 3.86 -16.02 17.81
C ASP A 5 3.48 -14.58 17.54
N VAL A 6 3.64 -14.12 16.30
CA VAL A 6 3.41 -12.73 15.92
C VAL A 6 2.51 -12.62 14.70
N LEU A 7 1.51 -11.73 14.77
CA LEU A 7 0.77 -11.27 13.60
C LEU A 7 1.28 -9.88 13.19
N ILE A 8 1.72 -9.74 11.94
CA ILE A 8 2.10 -8.48 11.36
C ILE A 8 0.93 -7.94 10.54
N ILE A 9 0.46 -6.75 10.85
CA ILE A 9 -0.60 -6.05 10.11
C ILE A 9 0.06 -5.04 9.19
N GLY A 10 0.07 -5.36 7.90
CA GLY A 10 0.70 -4.60 6.83
C GLY A 10 1.89 -5.32 6.19
N ALA A 11 1.80 -5.57 4.88
CA ALA A 11 2.83 -6.21 4.06
C ALA A 11 3.70 -5.21 3.28
N GLY A 12 3.78 -3.97 3.74
CA GLY A 12 4.71 -2.97 3.23
C GLY A 12 6.16 -3.26 3.64
N PRO A 13 7.13 -2.42 3.23
CA PRO A 13 8.56 -2.63 3.52
C PRO A 13 8.86 -2.87 4.99
N THR A 14 8.22 -2.13 5.89
CA THR A 14 8.38 -2.28 7.35
C THR A 14 7.88 -3.64 7.85
N GLY A 15 6.70 -4.09 7.38
CA GLY A 15 6.15 -5.39 7.76
C GLY A 15 6.99 -6.56 7.22
N LEU A 16 7.45 -6.46 5.97
CA LEU A 16 8.34 -7.46 5.37
C LEU A 16 9.68 -7.55 6.11
N PHE A 17 10.29 -6.40 6.44
CA PHE A 17 11.53 -6.41 7.20
C PHE A 17 11.33 -6.92 8.63
N CYS A 18 10.22 -6.58 9.28
CA CYS A 18 9.86 -7.16 10.58
C CYS A 18 9.77 -8.69 10.52
N ALA A 19 9.12 -9.24 9.50
CA ALA A 19 9.02 -10.67 9.29
C ALA A 19 10.39 -11.34 9.13
N HIS A 20 11.32 -10.69 8.41
CA HIS A 20 12.70 -11.15 8.32
C HIS A 20 13.38 -11.21 9.69
N GLN A 21 13.27 -10.16 10.50
CA GLN A 21 13.89 -10.11 11.82
C GLN A 21 13.32 -11.17 12.77
N LEU A 22 11.99 -11.37 12.75
CA LEU A 22 11.34 -12.43 13.52
C LEU A 22 11.84 -13.82 13.12
N GLY A 23 11.97 -14.06 11.80
CA GLY A 23 12.51 -15.32 11.29
C GLY A 23 13.95 -15.58 11.74
N ILE A 24 14.82 -14.57 11.77
CA ILE A 24 16.20 -14.69 12.27
C ILE A 24 16.25 -15.14 13.72
N ILE A 25 15.38 -14.62 14.56
CA ILE A 25 15.33 -14.98 16.00
C ILE A 25 14.48 -16.22 16.28
N GLY A 26 13.99 -16.91 15.25
CA GLY A 26 13.25 -18.15 15.35
C GLY A 26 11.80 -18.04 15.80
N LEU A 27 11.19 -16.84 15.71
CA LEU A 27 9.77 -16.65 15.98
C LEU A 27 8.93 -16.90 14.73
N THR A 28 7.78 -17.53 14.91
CA THR A 28 6.80 -17.70 13.84
C THR A 28 5.98 -16.45 13.65
N CYS A 29 5.73 -16.08 12.38
CA CYS A 29 4.85 -14.95 12.09
C CYS A 29 3.97 -15.20 10.88
N GLU A 30 2.85 -14.49 10.85
CA GLU A 30 1.96 -14.40 9.70
C GLU A 30 1.73 -12.92 9.37
N ILE A 31 1.49 -12.61 8.10
CA ILE A 31 1.27 -11.25 7.62
C ILE A 31 -0.15 -11.12 7.07
N VAL A 32 -0.85 -10.09 7.51
CA VAL A 32 -2.18 -9.72 7.00
C VAL A 32 -2.08 -8.38 6.30
N ASP A 33 -2.63 -8.26 5.09
CA ASP A 33 -2.72 -7.00 4.36
C ASP A 33 -4.05 -6.88 3.62
N ASN A 34 -4.56 -5.65 3.53
CA ASN A 34 -5.78 -5.34 2.79
C ASN A 34 -5.58 -5.36 1.26
N LEU A 35 -4.35 -5.17 0.78
CA LEU A 35 -4.02 -5.21 -0.63
C LEU A 35 -3.98 -6.65 -1.17
N ASP A 36 -4.09 -6.79 -2.47
CA ASP A 36 -4.01 -8.06 -3.19
C ASP A 36 -2.57 -8.58 -3.37
N LYS A 37 -1.58 -7.73 -3.07
CA LYS A 37 -0.15 -8.05 -3.16
C LYS A 37 0.65 -7.38 -2.04
N ALA A 38 1.79 -7.98 -1.71
CA ALA A 38 2.74 -7.38 -0.78
C ALA A 38 3.51 -6.23 -1.43
N GLY A 39 3.98 -5.28 -0.61
CA GLY A 39 4.78 -4.13 -1.01
C GLY A 39 4.23 -2.79 -0.51
N GLY A 40 2.94 -2.75 -0.10
CA GLY A 40 2.33 -1.55 0.46
C GLY A 40 2.40 -0.36 -0.51
N GLN A 41 2.71 0.83 0.01
CA GLN A 41 2.78 2.06 -0.79
C GLN A 41 3.78 1.98 -1.94
N CYS A 42 4.90 1.29 -1.77
CA CYS A 42 5.93 1.17 -2.79
C CYS A 42 5.43 0.52 -4.08
N ILE A 43 4.53 -0.44 -3.95
CA ILE A 43 3.94 -1.12 -5.11
C ILE A 43 2.64 -0.48 -5.56
N GLU A 44 1.81 0.00 -4.63
CA GLU A 44 0.48 0.51 -4.97
C GLU A 44 0.53 1.91 -5.58
N LEU A 45 1.46 2.77 -5.14
CA LEU A 45 1.48 4.18 -5.52
C LEU A 45 2.60 4.56 -6.49
N TYR A 46 3.79 3.94 -6.36
CA TYR A 46 4.98 4.37 -7.10
C TYR A 46 5.98 3.23 -7.35
N PRO A 47 5.55 2.14 -8.02
CA PRO A 47 6.43 0.98 -8.24
C PRO A 47 7.71 1.32 -8.99
N ASP A 48 7.64 2.21 -9.97
CA ASP A 48 8.74 2.61 -10.85
C ASP A 48 9.51 3.87 -10.37
N LYS A 49 9.04 4.52 -9.30
CA LYS A 49 9.67 5.74 -8.80
C LYS A 49 10.97 5.40 -8.06
N PRO A 50 12.09 6.11 -8.35
CA PRO A 50 13.33 5.92 -7.62
C PRO A 50 13.18 6.38 -6.16
N ILE A 51 13.75 5.60 -5.25
CA ILE A 51 13.81 5.81 -3.80
C ILE A 51 15.28 5.92 -3.41
N TYR A 52 15.64 6.91 -2.59
CA TYR A 52 17.01 7.25 -2.21
C TYR A 52 17.28 7.17 -0.71
N ASP A 53 16.25 6.93 0.09
CA ASP A 53 16.28 7.01 1.57
C ASP A 53 16.28 5.64 2.27
N ILE A 54 16.68 4.58 1.55
CA ILE A 54 16.83 3.25 2.13
C ILE A 54 18.28 3.05 2.59
N PRO A 55 18.51 2.74 3.88
CA PRO A 55 19.85 2.51 4.40
C PRO A 55 20.65 1.49 3.57
N ALA A 56 21.88 1.84 3.20
CA ALA A 56 22.80 1.02 2.40
C ALA A 56 22.36 0.71 0.95
N ILE A 57 21.25 1.28 0.48
CA ILE A 57 20.82 1.21 -0.92
C ILE A 57 20.79 2.64 -1.46
N PRO A 58 21.78 3.07 -2.26
CA PRO A 58 21.85 4.46 -2.74
C PRO A 58 20.66 4.87 -3.60
N GLU A 59 20.15 3.91 -4.38
CA GLU A 59 18.97 4.09 -5.23
C GLU A 59 18.32 2.73 -5.51
N CYS A 60 17.01 2.66 -5.49
CA CYS A 60 16.21 1.54 -5.97
C CYS A 60 14.81 2.01 -6.32
N THR A 61 14.07 1.24 -7.12
CA THR A 61 12.64 1.48 -7.33
C THR A 61 11.81 0.89 -6.19
N GLY A 62 10.54 1.30 -6.07
CA GLY A 62 9.59 0.71 -5.12
C GLY A 62 9.42 -0.79 -5.34
N GLU A 63 9.40 -1.22 -6.61
CA GLU A 63 9.33 -2.63 -7.00
C GLU A 63 10.59 -3.40 -6.62
N GLU A 64 11.77 -2.86 -6.92
CA GLU A 64 13.05 -3.49 -6.56
C GLU A 64 13.20 -3.67 -5.05
N LEU A 65 12.86 -2.64 -4.26
CA LEU A 65 12.87 -2.72 -2.80
C LEU A 65 11.98 -3.85 -2.31
N THR A 66 10.73 -3.91 -2.79
CA THR A 66 9.78 -4.94 -2.40
C THR A 66 10.26 -6.34 -2.77
N ASN A 67 10.74 -6.51 -4.00
CA ASN A 67 11.26 -7.79 -4.47
C ASN A 67 12.48 -8.26 -3.66
N ASN A 68 13.35 -7.35 -3.25
CA ASN A 68 14.51 -7.67 -2.40
C ASN A 68 14.07 -8.10 -0.99
N LEU A 69 13.10 -7.41 -0.39
CA LEU A 69 12.54 -7.79 0.91
C LEU A 69 11.85 -9.16 0.86
N LEU A 70 11.08 -9.44 -0.20
CA LEU A 70 10.46 -10.76 -0.42
C LEU A 70 11.49 -11.87 -0.58
N LYS A 71 12.63 -11.60 -1.25
CA LYS A 71 13.76 -12.55 -1.32
C LYS A 71 14.37 -12.81 0.06
N GLN A 72 14.52 -11.77 0.89
CA GLN A 72 15.09 -11.91 2.23
C GLN A 72 14.25 -12.80 3.15
N ILE A 73 12.93 -12.74 3.04
CA ILE A 73 12.02 -13.55 3.88
C ILE A 73 11.78 -14.96 3.34
N LYS A 74 12.18 -15.24 2.10
CA LYS A 74 11.96 -16.54 1.46
C LYS A 74 12.45 -17.76 2.25
N PRO A 75 13.58 -17.71 2.99
CA PRO A 75 14.03 -18.83 3.82
C PRO A 75 13.09 -19.14 5.00
N PHE A 76 12.24 -18.19 5.40
CA PHE A 76 11.33 -18.34 6.52
C PHE A 76 9.94 -18.73 5.99
N ASN A 77 9.26 -19.62 6.68
CA ASN A 77 7.93 -20.09 6.29
C ASN A 77 6.85 -19.09 6.76
N ILE A 78 6.69 -17.99 6.00
CA ILE A 78 5.77 -16.91 6.31
C ILE A 78 4.52 -17.02 5.45
N ASN A 79 3.35 -17.08 6.09
CA ASN A 79 2.07 -17.09 5.41
C ASN A 79 1.55 -15.65 5.22
N PHE A 80 1.13 -15.34 4.00
CA PHE A 80 0.47 -14.10 3.66
C PHE A 80 -1.05 -14.28 3.58
N HIS A 81 -1.77 -13.37 4.22
CA HIS A 81 -3.22 -13.27 4.14
C HIS A 81 -3.57 -11.93 3.49
N LEU A 82 -3.52 -11.90 2.18
CA LEU A 82 -3.83 -10.72 1.35
C LEU A 82 -5.34 -10.58 1.16
N ASN A 83 -5.79 -9.39 0.72
CA ASN A 83 -7.21 -9.03 0.65
C ASN A 83 -7.95 -9.22 1.99
N GLN A 84 -7.24 -9.02 3.10
CA GLN A 84 -7.77 -9.19 4.44
C GLN A 84 -7.50 -7.93 5.27
N ARG A 85 -8.56 -7.28 5.74
CA ARG A 85 -8.46 -6.15 6.65
C ARG A 85 -8.76 -6.64 8.07
N VAL A 86 -7.88 -6.30 9.01
CA VAL A 86 -8.14 -6.55 10.43
C VAL A 86 -9.23 -5.60 10.92
N GLU A 87 -10.26 -6.14 11.54
CA GLU A 87 -11.41 -5.38 12.05
C GLU A 87 -11.55 -5.46 13.55
N GLU A 88 -11.19 -6.60 14.16
CA GLU A 88 -11.32 -6.79 15.58
C GLU A 88 -10.03 -7.28 16.20
N LEU A 89 -9.70 -6.71 17.36
CA LEU A 89 -8.61 -7.12 18.23
C LEU A 89 -9.19 -7.30 19.64
N LYS A 90 -9.04 -8.50 20.20
CA LYS A 90 -9.45 -8.79 21.57
C LYS A 90 -8.33 -9.50 22.32
N LYS A 91 -7.96 -9.00 23.50
CA LYS A 91 -7.06 -9.72 24.38
C LYS A 91 -7.85 -10.73 25.20
N VAL A 92 -7.46 -12.00 25.11
CA VAL A 92 -8.07 -13.11 25.84
C VAL A 92 -6.95 -13.82 26.58
N ASN A 93 -6.97 -13.74 27.91
CA ASN A 93 -5.84 -14.14 28.77
C ASN A 93 -4.56 -13.38 28.34
N ASP A 94 -3.48 -14.11 28.02
CA ASP A 94 -2.20 -13.52 27.60
C ASP A 94 -1.99 -13.51 26.07
N ARG A 95 -3.04 -13.79 25.29
CA ARG A 95 -2.98 -13.83 23.83
C ARG A 95 -3.98 -12.88 23.18
N TRP A 96 -3.74 -12.55 21.92
CA TRP A 96 -4.62 -11.72 21.13
C TRP A 96 -5.43 -12.57 20.14
N HIS A 97 -6.74 -12.40 20.18
CA HIS A 97 -7.64 -12.90 19.15
C HIS A 97 -7.88 -11.77 18.13
N VAL A 98 -7.58 -12.07 16.89
CA VAL A 98 -7.67 -11.12 15.77
C VAL A 98 -8.64 -11.67 14.75
N LYS A 99 -9.56 -10.81 14.26
CA LYS A 99 -10.50 -11.18 13.21
C LYS A 99 -10.41 -10.20 12.04
N THR A 100 -10.53 -10.75 10.82
CA THR A 100 -10.55 -9.97 9.57
C THR A 100 -11.94 -9.88 8.97
N ASN A 101 -12.12 -8.95 8.01
CA ASN A 101 -13.33 -8.80 7.21
C ASN A 101 -13.72 -10.07 6.43
N GLY A 102 -12.74 -10.93 6.08
CA GLY A 102 -12.94 -12.22 5.44
C GLY A 102 -13.17 -13.37 6.43
N ASN A 103 -13.52 -13.08 7.70
CA ASN A 103 -13.75 -14.05 8.76
C ASN A 103 -12.56 -14.98 9.06
N LYS A 104 -11.33 -14.57 8.72
CA LYS A 104 -10.14 -15.26 9.21
C LYS A 104 -9.89 -14.89 10.67
N GLU A 105 -9.50 -15.87 11.46
CA GLU A 105 -9.23 -15.71 12.88
C GLU A 105 -7.82 -16.17 13.22
N PHE A 106 -7.14 -15.40 14.07
CA PHE A 106 -5.78 -15.67 14.55
C PHE A 106 -5.76 -15.62 16.08
N ASP A 107 -4.94 -16.51 16.66
CA ASP A 107 -4.58 -16.50 18.06
C ASP A 107 -3.07 -16.29 18.16
N VAL A 108 -2.66 -15.13 18.64
CA VAL A 108 -1.27 -14.69 18.57
C VAL A 108 -0.76 -14.17 19.91
N ALA A 109 0.52 -14.36 20.18
CA ALA A 109 1.13 -13.85 21.40
C ALA A 109 1.36 -12.33 21.31
N SER A 110 1.70 -11.83 20.13
CA SER A 110 1.97 -10.41 19.89
C SER A 110 1.47 -9.94 18.55
N ILE A 111 1.25 -8.64 18.43
CA ILE A 111 0.84 -7.99 17.19
C ILE A 111 1.83 -6.86 16.87
N VAL A 112 2.27 -6.79 15.63
CA VAL A 112 3.02 -5.66 15.09
C VAL A 112 2.14 -4.92 14.07
N ILE A 113 1.89 -3.64 14.31
CA ILE A 113 1.11 -2.80 13.39
C ILE A 113 2.09 -2.04 12.50
N ALA A 114 2.14 -2.42 11.22
CA ALA A 114 2.96 -1.83 10.17
C ALA A 114 2.07 -1.33 9.00
N GLY A 115 0.89 -0.81 9.33
CA GLY A 115 -0.20 -0.51 8.39
C GLY A 115 0.00 0.72 7.50
N GLY A 116 1.12 1.45 7.61
CA GLY A 116 1.43 2.61 6.77
C GLY A 116 0.30 3.64 6.77
N VAL A 117 -0.19 3.99 5.59
CA VAL A 117 -1.33 4.92 5.42
C VAL A 117 -2.71 4.25 5.63
N GLY A 118 -2.74 2.99 6.06
CA GLY A 118 -3.96 2.22 6.27
C GLY A 118 -4.41 1.45 5.03
N SER A 119 -5.72 1.25 4.89
CA SER A 119 -6.31 0.36 3.89
C SER A 119 -6.37 0.92 2.46
N PHE A 120 -5.69 2.00 2.16
CA PHE A 120 -5.71 2.66 0.84
C PHE A 120 -7.11 3.02 0.34
N GLU A 121 -8.03 3.32 1.25
CA GLU A 121 -9.34 3.83 0.86
C GLU A 121 -9.18 5.28 0.37
N PRO A 122 -9.41 5.53 -0.92
CA PRO A 122 -9.25 6.87 -1.47
C PRO A 122 -10.32 7.79 -0.89
N ARG A 123 -9.97 9.05 -0.68
CA ARG A 123 -10.97 10.06 -0.39
C ARG A 123 -11.88 10.22 -1.59
N LYS A 124 -13.12 9.78 -1.45
CA LYS A 124 -14.11 9.82 -2.53
C LYS A 124 -14.35 11.24 -3.03
N PHE A 125 -14.56 11.36 -4.33
CA PHE A 125 -14.90 12.62 -4.95
C PHE A 125 -16.26 13.10 -4.45
N PRO A 126 -16.41 14.34 -3.95
CA PRO A 126 -17.59 14.79 -3.20
C PRO A 126 -18.77 15.19 -4.11
N VAL A 127 -18.97 14.49 -5.21
CA VAL A 127 -20.07 14.73 -6.15
C VAL A 127 -21.00 13.52 -6.13
N LYS A 128 -22.29 13.78 -5.97
CA LYS A 128 -23.31 12.72 -6.00
C LYS A 128 -23.26 11.96 -7.31
N GLU A 129 -23.46 10.66 -7.24
CA GLU A 129 -23.53 9.74 -8.38
C GLU A 129 -22.21 9.56 -9.18
N CYS A 130 -21.07 10.14 -8.75
CA CYS A 130 -19.80 9.93 -9.43
C CYS A 130 -19.30 8.49 -9.32
N GLU A 131 -19.79 7.73 -8.37
CA GLU A 131 -19.47 6.30 -8.19
C GLU A 131 -19.75 5.45 -9.44
N LYS A 132 -20.73 5.86 -10.26
CA LYS A 132 -21.05 5.21 -11.54
C LYS A 132 -19.88 5.22 -12.55
N PHE A 133 -18.95 6.13 -12.37
CA PHE A 133 -17.80 6.35 -13.26
C PHE A 133 -16.51 5.72 -12.73
N GLU A 134 -16.51 5.19 -11.49
CA GLU A 134 -15.34 4.55 -10.89
C GLU A 134 -14.89 3.36 -11.74
N GLY A 135 -13.57 3.30 -11.98
CA GLY A 135 -12.94 2.25 -12.81
C GLY A 135 -13.13 2.40 -14.32
N ASN A 136 -13.98 3.33 -14.78
CA ASN A 136 -14.20 3.59 -16.21
C ASN A 136 -13.66 4.96 -16.64
N SER A 137 -14.11 6.03 -15.99
CA SER A 137 -13.69 7.41 -16.29
C SER A 137 -13.34 8.23 -15.04
N LEU A 138 -13.54 7.70 -13.85
CA LEU A 138 -13.10 8.24 -12.58
C LEU A 138 -12.14 7.25 -11.92
N PHE A 139 -10.92 7.68 -11.68
CA PHE A 139 -9.84 6.90 -11.11
C PHE A 139 -9.26 7.63 -9.90
N TYR A 140 -9.02 6.92 -8.80
CA TYR A 140 -8.36 7.43 -7.60
C TYR A 140 -6.89 7.04 -7.52
N ALA A 141 -6.44 6.13 -8.38
CA ALA A 141 -5.05 5.74 -8.57
C ALA A 141 -4.80 5.40 -10.03
N VAL A 142 -3.60 5.67 -10.50
CA VAL A 142 -3.15 5.31 -11.85
C VAL A 142 -2.34 4.02 -11.76
N LYS A 143 -2.96 2.90 -12.10
CA LYS A 143 -2.28 1.58 -12.13
C LYS A 143 -1.67 1.27 -13.50
N ASP A 144 -2.28 1.80 -14.56
CA ASP A 144 -1.80 1.67 -15.93
C ASP A 144 -1.99 3.02 -16.65
N LYS A 145 -0.88 3.67 -16.95
CA LYS A 145 -0.90 4.97 -17.65
C LYS A 145 -1.27 4.89 -19.12
N THR A 146 -1.17 3.70 -19.72
CA THR A 146 -1.46 3.51 -21.16
C THR A 146 -2.93 3.72 -21.50
N ILE A 147 -3.84 3.48 -20.55
CA ILE A 147 -5.29 3.70 -20.74
C ILE A 147 -5.67 5.15 -20.97
N PHE A 148 -4.78 6.08 -20.61
CA PHE A 148 -5.01 7.52 -20.74
C PHE A 148 -4.43 8.12 -22.01
N LYS A 149 -3.64 7.36 -22.77
CA LYS A 149 -2.99 7.83 -24.01
C LYS A 149 -3.99 8.43 -24.99
N ASP A 150 -3.61 9.57 -25.59
CA ASP A 150 -4.40 10.33 -26.58
C ASP A 150 -5.76 10.83 -26.07
N LYS A 151 -5.95 10.91 -24.74
CA LYS A 151 -7.19 11.39 -24.11
C LYS A 151 -7.03 12.79 -23.52
N THR A 152 -8.17 13.43 -23.28
CA THR A 152 -8.24 14.62 -22.42
C THR A 152 -8.55 14.19 -21.01
N ILE A 153 -7.67 14.54 -20.07
CA ILE A 153 -7.71 14.10 -18.67
C ILE A 153 -7.84 15.32 -17.78
N SER A 154 -8.66 15.22 -16.75
CA SER A 154 -8.74 16.22 -15.67
C SER A 154 -8.24 15.61 -14.38
N ILE A 155 -7.17 16.19 -13.82
CA ILE A 155 -6.58 15.79 -12.54
C ILE A 155 -7.04 16.77 -11.46
N PHE A 156 -7.66 16.25 -10.41
CA PHE A 156 -8.15 17.04 -9.28
C PHE A 156 -7.20 16.90 -8.09
N GLY A 157 -6.47 17.96 -7.79
CA GLY A 157 -5.52 17.98 -6.69
C GLY A 157 -4.51 19.12 -6.85
N GLY A 158 -3.67 19.32 -5.85
CA GLY A 158 -2.64 20.36 -5.86
C GLY A 158 -1.46 20.02 -4.96
N GLY A 159 -1.30 18.75 -4.57
CA GLY A 159 -0.12 18.20 -3.92
C GLY A 159 0.80 17.52 -4.92
N ASP A 160 1.96 17.04 -4.45
CA ASP A 160 3.03 16.41 -5.25
C ASP A 160 2.49 15.33 -6.19
N SER A 161 1.67 14.41 -5.70
CA SER A 161 1.10 13.35 -6.54
C SER A 161 0.28 13.86 -7.73
N ALA A 162 -0.45 14.97 -7.57
CA ALA A 162 -1.24 15.53 -8.67
C ALA A 162 -0.35 16.20 -9.70
N LEU A 163 0.73 16.86 -9.26
CA LEU A 163 1.73 17.49 -10.11
C LEU A 163 2.56 16.43 -10.86
N ASP A 164 3.05 15.40 -10.16
CA ASP A 164 3.80 14.30 -10.76
C ASP A 164 2.98 13.64 -11.88
N TRP A 165 1.71 13.29 -11.61
CA TRP A 165 0.84 12.70 -12.62
C TRP A 165 0.49 13.66 -13.74
N ALA A 166 0.35 14.96 -13.47
CA ALA A 166 0.10 15.94 -14.52
C ALA A 166 1.30 16.05 -15.48
N ILE A 167 2.51 16.05 -14.95
CA ILE A 167 3.75 16.07 -15.73
C ILE A 167 3.88 14.78 -16.56
N GLU A 168 3.77 13.62 -15.89
CA GLU A 168 3.94 12.33 -16.54
C GLU A 168 2.94 12.10 -17.67
N LEU A 169 1.65 12.34 -17.42
CA LEU A 169 0.60 12.11 -18.41
C LEU A 169 0.56 13.16 -19.52
N SER A 170 1.12 14.36 -19.32
CA SER A 170 1.18 15.39 -20.35
C SER A 170 2.04 14.99 -21.56
N ASN A 171 2.94 14.03 -21.39
CA ASN A 171 3.77 13.50 -22.48
C ASN A 171 2.96 12.75 -23.54
N THR A 172 1.78 12.23 -23.18
CA THR A 172 0.97 11.37 -24.07
C THR A 172 -0.49 11.78 -24.16
N SER A 173 -0.91 12.81 -23.41
CA SER A 173 -2.33 13.16 -23.25
C SER A 173 -2.50 14.67 -23.04
N LYS A 174 -3.69 15.17 -23.29
CA LYS A 174 -4.04 16.56 -22.93
C LYS A 174 -4.49 16.57 -21.45
N VAL A 175 -3.73 17.25 -20.60
CA VAL A 175 -3.99 17.29 -19.15
C VAL A 175 -4.53 18.65 -18.71
N ASN A 176 -5.61 18.63 -17.93
CA ASN A 176 -6.13 19.78 -17.19
C ASN A 176 -5.90 19.51 -15.70
N LEU A 177 -5.10 20.33 -15.04
CA LEU A 177 -4.92 20.29 -13.59
C LEU A 177 -5.90 21.24 -12.92
N ILE A 178 -6.75 20.71 -12.05
CA ILE A 178 -7.82 21.45 -11.37
C ILE A 178 -7.52 21.49 -9.88
N HIS A 179 -7.30 22.66 -9.35
CA HIS A 179 -7.03 22.90 -7.94
C HIS A 179 -7.95 23.96 -7.36
N ARG A 180 -8.35 23.83 -6.09
CA ARG A 180 -9.28 24.74 -5.41
C ARG A 180 -8.63 26.01 -4.84
N ARG A 181 -7.31 26.08 -4.80
CA ARG A 181 -6.52 27.22 -4.26
C ARG A 181 -5.69 27.83 -5.37
N ASP A 182 -5.24 29.07 -5.17
CA ASP A 182 -4.43 29.80 -6.15
C ASP A 182 -2.97 29.30 -6.22
N GLY A 183 -2.49 28.52 -5.24
CA GLY A 183 -1.14 27.97 -5.19
C GLY A 183 -1.14 26.46 -5.01
N PHE A 184 -0.16 25.79 -5.60
CA PHE A 184 0.10 24.36 -5.38
C PHE A 184 0.99 24.16 -4.14
N SER A 185 0.77 23.09 -3.38
CA SER A 185 1.48 22.82 -2.12
C SER A 185 2.73 21.95 -2.28
N GLY A 186 3.26 21.78 -3.48
CA GLY A 186 4.36 20.88 -3.79
C GLY A 186 5.50 21.54 -4.58
N MET A 187 5.59 22.85 -4.58
CA MET A 187 6.66 23.59 -5.27
C MET A 187 7.33 24.56 -4.30
N GLU A 188 8.24 24.06 -3.47
CA GLU A 188 9.34 24.81 -2.89
C GLU A 188 10.67 24.19 -3.36
#